data_dfcf1b29e8d26f956ff2fbfb4e9ecfb1
#
_entry.id   dfcf1b29e8d26f956ff2fbfb4e9ecfb1
#
_cell.length_a   1.000
_cell.length_b   1.000
_cell.length_c   1.000
_cell.angle_alpha   90.00
_cell.angle_beta   90.00
_cell.angle_gamma   90.00
#
_symmetry.space_group_name_H-M   'P 1'
#
loop_
_entity.id
_entity.type
_entity.pdbx_description
1 polymer ?
#
loop_
_entity_poly.entity_id
_entity_poly.type
_entity_poly.pdbx_seq_one_letter_code
_entity_poly.pdbx_strand_id
1 'polypeptide(L)'
;MPNLIAEEVCSVQSLQQKLGQIFYLEYRYGTSKGGVTSGDVMLSPFTNSPGYSTYASESVTNELTGIAVANQAGNLAFVPVRPGTVRFNVDGEFVVDDGANVLTGTGALVGINGTIDYVTGEYDFTLGGAPAGDVSVDYDTDFETAPVNAPEVDLRVVELPIMARPRKLRTLYSFDAAYDLKVSQGIDIDEAMLMAVSGELKHETDGEILRDMYTQAGLTSTWNATYPPAGADVYISRREFNENFISEIMNASNQIFQRTRRAVGNFLIVGSNVATLLETVGEPRYKPSGVKNPVGPHFAGTLDGRIKVYKNPFYGPMEYLLGYKGELAWDTGFVYAPYLPLFMSNVLMLDDFVGRRGFATSYGKRMVNNNLYVRGLVTGTL
;
A
#
# COMPACT_ATOMS: atom_id res chain seq x y z
N MET A 1 24.97 -9.35 9.18
CA MET A 1 24.08 -8.94 10.28
C MET A 1 23.16 -10.10 10.57
N PRO A 2 22.78 -10.37 11.83
CA PRO A 2 21.70 -11.29 12.10
C PRO A 2 20.41 -10.77 11.42
N ASN A 3 19.50 -11.66 11.01
CA ASN A 3 18.28 -11.33 10.29
C ASN A 3 17.51 -10.21 11.00
N LEU A 4 17.33 -9.08 10.31
CA LEU A 4 16.50 -7.96 10.77
C LEU A 4 15.03 -8.31 10.52
N ILE A 5 14.14 -8.04 11.47
CA ILE A 5 12.70 -8.14 11.22
C ILE A 5 12.26 -7.11 10.17
N ALA A 6 12.92 -5.96 10.14
CA ALA A 6 12.70 -4.98 9.08
C ALA A 6 12.84 -5.58 7.67
N GLU A 7 13.74 -6.55 7.45
CA GLU A 7 13.88 -7.24 6.15
C GLU A 7 12.68 -8.15 5.82
N GLU A 8 11.98 -8.64 6.83
CA GLU A 8 10.79 -9.47 6.63
C GLU A 8 9.52 -8.64 6.35
N VAL A 9 9.44 -7.42 6.90
CA VAL A 9 8.24 -6.56 6.79
C VAL A 9 8.39 -5.40 5.81
N CYS A 10 9.63 -5.01 5.45
CA CYS A 10 9.93 -3.97 4.46
C CYS A 10 10.50 -4.57 3.18
N SER A 11 10.47 -3.82 2.09
CA SER A 11 11.26 -4.14 0.91
C SER A 11 12.70 -3.70 1.10
N VAL A 12 13.63 -4.52 0.64
CA VAL A 12 15.06 -4.24 0.71
C VAL A 12 15.58 -3.86 -0.67
N GLN A 13 16.09 -2.62 -0.79
CA GLN A 13 16.73 -2.13 -2.00
C GLN A 13 18.11 -1.58 -1.64
N SER A 14 19.18 -2.33 -1.92
CA SER A 14 20.54 -1.92 -1.58
C SER A 14 21.00 -0.69 -2.39
N LEU A 15 21.70 0.23 -1.73
CA LEU A 15 22.27 1.43 -2.35
C LEU A 15 23.72 1.20 -2.74
N GLN A 16 24.09 1.67 -3.92
CA GLN A 16 25.49 1.68 -4.38
C GLN A 16 26.24 2.93 -3.92
N GLN A 17 25.52 4.00 -3.62
CA GLN A 17 26.06 5.28 -3.17
C GLN A 17 25.28 5.81 -1.96
N LYS A 18 25.90 6.71 -1.19
CA LYS A 18 25.27 7.33 -0.01
C LYS A 18 23.97 8.08 -0.34
N LEU A 19 23.91 8.71 -1.49
CA LEU A 19 22.73 9.30 -2.08
C LEU A 19 22.31 8.39 -3.23
N GLY A 20 21.17 7.73 -3.10
CA GLY A 20 20.66 6.83 -4.11
C GLY A 20 19.22 7.14 -4.48
N GLN A 21 18.69 6.37 -5.39
CA GLN A 21 17.31 6.44 -5.85
C GLN A 21 16.65 5.08 -5.67
N ILE A 22 15.39 5.10 -5.30
CA ILE A 22 14.52 3.94 -5.26
C ILE A 22 13.66 4.00 -6.51
N PHE A 23 13.57 2.90 -7.22
CA PHE A 23 12.78 2.80 -8.44
C PHE A 23 11.50 2.05 -8.17
N TYR A 24 10.40 2.51 -8.77
CA TYR A 24 9.15 1.78 -8.83
C TYR A 24 8.44 2.01 -10.16
N LEU A 25 7.59 1.05 -10.50
CA LEU A 25 6.81 1.08 -11.72
C LEU A 25 5.42 1.66 -11.45
N GLU A 26 5.00 2.54 -12.34
CA GLU A 26 3.69 3.16 -12.32
C GLU A 26 3.05 2.99 -13.70
N TYR A 27 1.82 2.49 -13.72
CA TYR A 27 1.02 2.39 -14.93
C TYR A 27 0.01 3.53 -14.92
N ARG A 28 -0.10 4.26 -16.04
CA ARG A 28 -1.00 5.38 -16.21
C ARG A 28 -1.93 5.19 -17.38
N TYR A 29 -3.10 5.79 -17.29
CA TYR A 29 -4.01 5.87 -18.41
C TYR A 29 -3.47 6.86 -19.44
N GLY A 30 -3.28 6.42 -20.70
CA GLY A 30 -2.79 7.24 -21.80
C GLY A 30 -3.88 8.16 -22.38
N THR A 31 -5.14 7.71 -22.35
CA THR A 31 -6.32 8.42 -22.86
C THR A 31 -7.33 8.69 -21.74
N SER A 32 -8.20 9.68 -21.93
CA SER A 32 -9.32 9.97 -21.02
C SER A 32 -10.56 9.23 -21.51
N LYS A 33 -11.02 8.20 -20.79
CA LYS A 33 -12.23 7.41 -21.14
C LYS A 33 -12.78 6.69 -19.90
N GLY A 34 -14.08 6.46 -19.85
CA GLY A 34 -14.71 5.63 -18.82
C GLY A 34 -14.57 6.14 -17.40
N GLY A 35 -14.56 7.47 -17.20
CA GLY A 35 -14.48 8.12 -15.89
C GLY A 35 -13.07 8.29 -15.36
N VAL A 36 -12.02 8.00 -16.15
CA VAL A 36 -10.62 8.27 -15.81
C VAL A 36 -10.03 9.30 -16.79
N THR A 37 -9.05 10.05 -16.31
CA THR A 37 -8.38 11.11 -17.08
C THR A 37 -7.01 10.63 -17.55
N SER A 38 -6.57 11.05 -18.73
CA SER A 38 -5.22 10.82 -19.21
C SER A 38 -4.18 11.31 -18.19
N GLY A 39 -3.21 10.47 -17.87
CA GLY A 39 -2.21 10.72 -16.85
C GLY A 39 -2.58 10.24 -15.44
N ASP A 40 -3.83 9.84 -15.18
CA ASP A 40 -4.23 9.22 -13.92
C ASP A 40 -3.48 7.89 -13.71
N VAL A 41 -3.20 7.58 -12.46
CA VAL A 41 -2.48 6.37 -12.12
C VAL A 41 -3.43 5.18 -12.10
N MET A 42 -3.17 4.20 -12.96
CA MET A 42 -3.92 2.95 -13.02
C MET A 42 -3.48 1.98 -11.93
N LEU A 43 -2.18 1.79 -11.79
CA LEU A 43 -1.57 0.90 -10.82
C LEU A 43 -0.25 1.49 -10.33
N SER A 44 -0.18 1.85 -9.06
CA SER A 44 1.03 2.34 -8.41
C SER A 44 1.04 1.94 -6.95
N PRO A 45 2.22 1.66 -6.37
CA PRO A 45 2.33 1.48 -4.93
C PRO A 45 2.07 2.77 -4.13
N PHE A 46 2.00 3.95 -4.76
CA PHE A 46 1.92 5.26 -4.10
C PHE A 46 0.53 5.86 -4.04
N THR A 47 -0.32 5.56 -5.00
CA THR A 47 -1.65 6.14 -5.10
C THR A 47 -2.74 5.08 -4.97
N ASN A 48 -3.91 5.52 -4.54
CA ASN A 48 -5.08 4.65 -4.56
C ASN A 48 -5.42 4.31 -6.01
N SER A 49 -5.75 3.05 -6.26
CA SER A 49 -6.32 2.68 -7.54
C SER A 49 -7.62 3.48 -7.78
N PRO A 50 -7.86 4.03 -8.97
CA PRO A 50 -9.17 4.57 -9.30
C PRO A 50 -10.23 3.48 -9.16
N GLY A 51 -11.47 3.89 -9.02
CA GLY A 51 -12.59 2.95 -8.93
C GLY A 51 -12.74 2.05 -10.17
N TYR A 52 -13.84 1.33 -10.20
CA TYR A 52 -14.27 0.66 -11.42
C TYR A 52 -14.37 1.71 -12.56
N SER A 53 -13.75 1.39 -13.69
CA SER A 53 -13.82 2.22 -14.90
C SER A 53 -14.16 1.35 -16.10
N THR A 54 -14.81 1.93 -17.09
CA THR A 54 -15.09 1.29 -18.38
C THR A 54 -14.01 1.60 -19.43
N TYR A 55 -12.78 1.91 -18.97
CA TYR A 55 -11.68 2.35 -19.81
C TYR A 55 -11.38 1.42 -20.99
N ALA A 56 -11.30 0.12 -20.73
CA ALA A 56 -10.99 -0.89 -21.76
C ALA A 56 -12.24 -1.41 -22.50
N SER A 57 -13.44 -0.94 -22.14
CA SER A 57 -14.67 -1.34 -22.81
C SER A 57 -14.79 -0.66 -24.18
N GLU A 58 -15.40 -1.32 -25.14
CA GLU A 58 -15.84 -0.67 -26.39
C GLU A 58 -16.92 0.37 -26.11
N SER A 59 -17.76 0.15 -25.10
CA SER A 59 -18.88 1.03 -24.75
C SER A 59 -18.40 2.31 -24.10
N VAL A 60 -18.87 3.43 -24.61
CA VAL A 60 -18.74 4.78 -24.06
C VAL A 60 -20.09 5.18 -23.50
N THR A 61 -20.13 5.55 -22.23
CA THR A 61 -21.38 5.91 -21.55
C THR A 61 -21.31 7.32 -21.01
N ASN A 62 -22.40 8.05 -21.15
CA ASN A 62 -22.58 9.38 -20.60
C ASN A 62 -21.50 10.39 -21.03
N GLU A 63 -21.07 10.33 -22.30
CA GLU A 63 -20.26 11.38 -22.89
C GLU A 63 -21.13 12.64 -23.04
N LEU A 64 -20.66 13.76 -22.44
CA LEU A 64 -21.38 15.03 -22.53
C LEU A 64 -21.03 15.73 -23.84
N THR A 65 -22.03 16.17 -24.57
CA THR A 65 -21.83 16.98 -25.78
C THR A 65 -21.46 18.42 -25.46
N GLY A 66 -21.73 18.87 -24.22
CA GLY A 66 -21.46 20.22 -23.75
C GLY A 66 -22.38 21.29 -24.40
N ILE A 67 -23.49 20.88 -25.01
CA ILE A 67 -24.38 21.75 -25.79
C ILE A 67 -25.78 21.65 -25.20
N ALA A 68 -26.25 22.75 -24.62
CA ALA A 68 -27.64 22.92 -24.14
C ALA A 68 -28.44 23.85 -25.06
N VAL A 69 -28.40 23.60 -26.38
CA VAL A 69 -29.10 24.38 -27.41
C VAL A 69 -29.94 23.45 -28.29
N ALA A 70 -30.89 24.01 -29.02
CA ALA A 70 -31.80 23.24 -29.86
C ALA A 70 -31.07 22.51 -31.00
N ASN A 71 -30.06 23.14 -31.59
CA ASN A 71 -29.27 22.50 -32.64
C ASN A 71 -28.09 21.74 -32.00
N GLN A 72 -28.14 20.42 -32.08
CA GLN A 72 -27.10 19.52 -31.55
C GLN A 72 -26.21 19.08 -32.70
N ALA A 73 -25.02 19.65 -32.81
CA ALA A 73 -24.02 19.30 -33.80
C ALA A 73 -22.64 19.24 -33.17
N GLY A 74 -21.88 18.19 -33.47
CA GLY A 74 -20.56 17.97 -32.92
C GLY A 74 -19.92 16.69 -33.39
N ASN A 75 -18.82 16.32 -32.74
CA ASN A 75 -18.12 15.09 -33.03
C ASN A 75 -18.00 14.25 -31.75
N LEU A 76 -18.22 12.94 -31.88
CA LEU A 76 -17.98 11.98 -30.79
C LEU A 76 -16.47 11.83 -30.56
N ALA A 77 -16.08 11.67 -29.30
CA ALA A 77 -14.66 11.63 -28.92
C ALA A 77 -13.93 10.36 -29.34
N PHE A 78 -14.66 9.24 -29.41
CA PHE A 78 -14.07 7.93 -29.72
C PHE A 78 -14.67 7.35 -31.00
N VAL A 79 -13.85 7.31 -32.05
CA VAL A 79 -14.23 6.87 -33.39
C VAL A 79 -13.28 5.75 -33.87
N PRO A 80 -13.70 4.88 -34.81
CA PRO A 80 -15.02 4.83 -35.44
C PRO A 80 -16.09 4.28 -34.49
N VAL A 81 -17.34 4.65 -34.78
CA VAL A 81 -18.51 4.26 -33.99
C VAL A 81 -19.18 3.04 -34.61
N ARG A 82 -19.65 2.11 -33.80
CA ARG A 82 -20.40 0.94 -34.28
C ARG A 82 -21.81 1.35 -34.69
N PRO A 83 -22.24 1.06 -35.93
CA PRO A 83 -23.59 1.39 -36.42
C PRO A 83 -24.70 0.78 -35.56
N GLY A 84 -25.75 1.55 -35.28
CA GLY A 84 -26.93 1.13 -34.53
C GLY A 84 -26.73 1.16 -33.00
N THR A 85 -25.63 1.73 -32.48
CA THR A 85 -25.36 1.76 -31.04
C THR A 85 -25.50 3.15 -30.41
N VAL A 86 -25.60 4.21 -31.23
CA VAL A 86 -25.59 5.57 -30.74
C VAL A 86 -26.95 5.97 -30.18
N ARG A 87 -26.92 6.52 -28.95
CA ARG A 87 -28.10 6.91 -28.23
C ARG A 87 -27.85 8.20 -27.48
N PHE A 88 -28.45 9.30 -27.94
CA PHE A 88 -28.45 10.58 -27.23
C PHE A 88 -29.57 10.62 -26.19
N ASN A 89 -29.26 11.01 -24.98
CA ASN A 89 -30.22 11.26 -23.91
C ASN A 89 -30.44 12.76 -23.78
N VAL A 90 -31.68 13.19 -24.00
CA VAL A 90 -32.13 14.57 -23.94
C VAL A 90 -33.26 14.65 -22.90
N ASP A 91 -32.96 15.17 -21.72
CA ASP A 91 -33.92 15.33 -20.62
C ASP A 91 -34.70 14.03 -20.26
N GLY A 92 -34.08 12.84 -20.44
CA GLY A 92 -34.71 11.54 -20.20
C GLY A 92 -35.40 10.90 -21.40
N GLU A 93 -35.51 11.59 -22.53
CA GLU A 93 -35.95 11.06 -23.82
C GLU A 93 -34.75 10.77 -24.73
N PHE A 94 -34.95 10.01 -25.80
CA PHE A 94 -33.83 9.50 -26.60
C PHE A 94 -33.91 9.85 -28.07
N VAL A 95 -32.74 10.17 -28.65
CA VAL A 95 -32.52 10.16 -30.09
C VAL A 95 -31.60 9.00 -30.37
N VAL A 96 -32.04 8.06 -31.19
CA VAL A 96 -31.35 6.79 -31.43
C VAL A 96 -30.97 6.66 -32.91
N ASP A 97 -29.86 5.96 -33.12
CA ASP A 97 -29.33 5.57 -34.42
C ASP A 97 -30.06 4.35 -34.97
N ASP A 98 -30.44 4.40 -36.27
CA ASP A 98 -31.12 3.30 -36.98
C ASP A 98 -30.14 2.29 -37.61
N GLY A 99 -28.81 2.54 -37.49
CA GLY A 99 -27.76 1.71 -38.14
C GLY A 99 -27.50 2.07 -39.62
N ALA A 100 -28.16 3.11 -40.14
CA ALA A 100 -28.03 3.55 -41.52
C ALA A 100 -27.68 5.04 -41.67
N ASN A 101 -26.89 5.58 -40.72
CA ASN A 101 -26.46 6.98 -40.59
C ASN A 101 -27.61 7.95 -40.27
N VAL A 102 -28.76 7.48 -39.80
CA VAL A 102 -29.89 8.32 -39.47
C VAL A 102 -30.21 8.28 -38.01
N LEU A 103 -30.29 9.43 -37.36
CA LEU A 103 -30.71 9.62 -35.97
C LEU A 103 -32.21 9.90 -35.93
N THR A 104 -32.97 9.17 -35.13
CA THR A 104 -34.42 9.31 -34.99
C THR A 104 -34.82 9.51 -33.54
N GLY A 105 -35.70 10.51 -33.29
CA GLY A 105 -36.25 10.78 -31.97
C GLY A 105 -37.28 9.75 -31.53
N THR A 106 -37.29 9.38 -30.24
CA THR A 106 -38.24 8.48 -29.61
C THR A 106 -39.06 9.21 -28.54
N GLY A 107 -40.21 8.67 -28.13
CA GLY A 107 -41.02 9.25 -27.06
C GLY A 107 -41.57 10.64 -27.40
N ALA A 108 -41.25 11.63 -26.58
CA ALA A 108 -41.67 13.04 -26.82
C ALA A 108 -40.84 13.70 -27.94
N LEU A 109 -39.76 13.09 -28.40
CA LEU A 109 -38.89 13.58 -29.48
C LEU A 109 -39.23 12.98 -30.86
N VAL A 110 -40.36 12.28 -30.98
CA VAL A 110 -40.81 11.73 -32.27
C VAL A 110 -40.92 12.83 -33.32
N GLY A 111 -40.33 12.61 -34.49
CA GLY A 111 -40.26 13.58 -35.60
C GLY A 111 -38.96 14.36 -35.70
N ILE A 112 -38.04 14.16 -34.72
CA ILE A 112 -36.68 14.65 -34.82
C ILE A 112 -35.91 13.68 -35.71
N ASN A 113 -35.22 14.21 -36.72
CA ASN A 113 -34.33 13.46 -37.60
C ASN A 113 -32.97 14.16 -37.61
N GLY A 114 -31.92 13.37 -37.68
CA GLY A 114 -30.55 13.81 -37.76
C GLY A 114 -29.70 12.87 -38.55
N THR A 115 -28.41 13.16 -38.64
CA THR A 115 -27.42 12.34 -39.32
C THR A 115 -26.25 12.05 -38.42
N ILE A 116 -25.60 10.92 -38.64
CA ILE A 116 -24.36 10.54 -37.98
C ILE A 116 -23.41 9.91 -38.99
N ASP A 117 -22.13 10.27 -38.93
CA ASP A 117 -21.08 9.60 -39.67
C ASP A 117 -20.27 8.70 -38.70
N TYR A 118 -20.33 7.42 -38.89
CA TYR A 118 -19.65 6.44 -38.03
C TYR A 118 -18.13 6.50 -38.08
N VAL A 119 -17.55 7.00 -39.17
CA VAL A 119 -16.10 7.09 -39.34
C VAL A 119 -15.52 8.30 -38.65
N THR A 120 -16.18 9.46 -38.81
CA THR A 120 -15.73 10.74 -38.22
C THR A 120 -16.36 11.03 -36.87
N GLY A 121 -17.47 10.37 -36.53
CA GLY A 121 -18.26 10.64 -35.33
C GLY A 121 -19.06 11.91 -35.40
N GLU A 122 -19.11 12.57 -36.59
CA GLU A 122 -19.86 13.80 -36.79
C GLU A 122 -21.37 13.52 -36.71
N TYR A 123 -22.08 14.28 -35.90
CA TYR A 123 -23.52 14.16 -35.74
C TYR A 123 -24.19 15.55 -35.87
N ASP A 124 -25.39 15.56 -36.40
CA ASP A 124 -26.21 16.77 -36.49
C ASP A 124 -27.69 16.39 -36.37
N PHE A 125 -28.39 16.98 -35.41
CA PHE A 125 -29.85 16.89 -35.27
C PHE A 125 -30.41 18.14 -34.57
N THR A 126 -31.65 18.50 -34.86
CA THR A 126 -32.28 19.68 -34.30
C THR A 126 -33.49 19.30 -33.44
N LEU A 127 -33.46 19.75 -32.17
CA LEU A 127 -34.54 19.61 -31.21
C LEU A 127 -35.60 20.69 -31.42
N GLY A 128 -36.84 20.45 -30.99
CA GLY A 128 -37.92 21.44 -31.05
C GLY A 128 -37.75 22.65 -30.12
N GLY A 129 -36.74 22.58 -29.20
CA GLY A 129 -36.39 23.64 -28.26
C GLY A 129 -35.08 23.30 -27.56
N ALA A 130 -34.47 24.25 -26.86
CA ALA A 130 -33.27 23.98 -26.07
C ALA A 130 -33.58 23.02 -24.90
N PRO A 131 -32.77 21.98 -24.67
CA PRO A 131 -32.93 21.08 -23.54
C PRO A 131 -32.66 21.80 -22.21
N ALA A 132 -33.14 21.23 -21.11
CA ALA A 132 -32.96 21.81 -19.77
C ALA A 132 -31.51 21.66 -19.25
N GLY A 133 -30.79 20.68 -19.78
CA GLY A 133 -29.39 20.38 -19.42
C GLY A 133 -28.57 19.97 -20.63
N ASP A 134 -27.29 19.63 -20.36
CA ASP A 134 -26.41 19.10 -21.39
C ASP A 134 -26.90 17.73 -21.89
N VAL A 135 -26.82 17.53 -23.20
CA VAL A 135 -27.14 16.25 -23.81
C VAL A 135 -26.00 15.28 -23.59
N SER A 136 -26.32 14.06 -23.15
CA SER A 136 -25.35 12.97 -23.05
C SER A 136 -25.58 11.93 -24.12
N VAL A 137 -24.51 11.25 -24.50
CA VAL A 137 -24.55 10.19 -25.53
C VAL A 137 -23.89 8.91 -25.05
N ASP A 138 -24.54 7.79 -25.34
CA ASP A 138 -24.01 6.43 -25.16
C ASP A 138 -23.79 5.79 -26.54
N TYR A 139 -22.66 5.12 -26.75
CA TYR A 139 -22.35 4.42 -28.00
C TYR A 139 -21.23 3.41 -27.82
N ASP A 140 -21.06 2.52 -28.78
CA ASP A 140 -19.95 1.58 -28.83
C ASP A 140 -18.94 2.00 -29.90
N THR A 141 -17.64 1.96 -29.55
CA THR A 141 -16.55 2.16 -30.50
C THR A 141 -16.23 0.84 -31.21
N ASP A 142 -15.85 0.92 -32.46
CA ASP A 142 -15.46 -0.26 -33.25
C ASP A 142 -13.93 -0.40 -33.31
N PHE A 143 -13.37 -1.17 -32.35
CA PHE A 143 -11.92 -1.45 -32.31
C PHE A 143 -11.49 -2.51 -33.32
N GLU A 144 -12.41 -3.25 -33.92
CA GLU A 144 -12.08 -4.22 -34.98
C GLU A 144 -11.69 -3.48 -36.27
N THR A 145 -12.41 -2.42 -36.59
CA THR A 145 -12.14 -1.60 -37.79
C THR A 145 -10.93 -0.69 -37.61
N ALA A 146 -10.74 -0.15 -36.40
CA ALA A 146 -9.63 0.75 -36.10
C ALA A 146 -8.95 0.40 -34.75
N PRO A 147 -8.20 -0.69 -34.66
CA PRO A 147 -7.53 -1.13 -33.42
C PRO A 147 -6.49 -0.12 -32.90
N VAL A 148 -6.01 0.79 -33.73
CA VAL A 148 -5.08 1.86 -33.34
C VAL A 148 -5.72 2.87 -32.38
N ASN A 149 -7.04 2.95 -32.36
CA ASN A 149 -7.80 3.84 -31.46
C ASN A 149 -8.17 3.20 -30.12
N ALA A 150 -7.69 1.98 -29.86
CA ALA A 150 -7.84 1.34 -28.54
C ALA A 150 -7.16 2.18 -27.46
N PRO A 151 -7.75 2.29 -26.25
CA PRO A 151 -7.18 3.05 -25.13
C PRO A 151 -5.78 2.57 -24.76
N GLU A 152 -4.87 3.50 -24.52
CA GLU A 152 -3.46 3.23 -24.26
C GLU A 152 -3.14 3.22 -22.77
N VAL A 153 -2.18 2.39 -22.38
CA VAL A 153 -1.62 2.34 -21.02
C VAL A 153 -0.13 2.65 -21.10
N ASP A 154 0.27 3.71 -20.38
CA ASP A 154 1.65 4.12 -20.30
C ASP A 154 2.36 3.49 -19.10
N LEU A 155 3.57 2.96 -19.33
CA LEU A 155 4.47 2.50 -18.29
C LEU A 155 5.48 3.59 -17.95
N ARG A 156 5.46 4.04 -16.70
CA ARG A 156 6.42 5.02 -16.20
C ARG A 156 7.29 4.45 -15.08
N VAL A 157 8.59 4.65 -15.18
CA VAL A 157 9.54 4.41 -14.09
C VAL A 157 9.65 5.71 -13.29
N VAL A 158 9.31 5.65 -12.01
CA VAL A 158 9.42 6.79 -11.10
C VAL A 158 10.55 6.55 -10.12
N GLU A 159 11.32 7.62 -9.88
CA GLU A 159 12.49 7.63 -9.02
C GLU A 159 12.23 8.44 -7.76
N LEU A 160 12.56 7.87 -6.59
CA LEU A 160 12.51 8.57 -5.32
C LEU A 160 13.90 8.67 -4.72
N PRO A 161 14.39 9.87 -4.40
CA PRO A 161 15.68 10.02 -3.76
C PRO A 161 15.65 9.50 -2.32
N ILE A 162 16.69 8.76 -1.95
CA ILE A 162 16.94 8.25 -0.60
C ILE A 162 18.38 8.51 -0.20
N MET A 163 18.60 8.87 1.05
CA MET A 163 19.93 9.12 1.60
C MET A 163 20.24 8.16 2.74
N ALA A 164 21.38 7.48 2.63
CA ALA A 164 21.89 6.63 3.70
C ALA A 164 22.51 7.49 4.81
N ARG A 165 22.10 7.22 6.05
CA ARG A 165 22.64 7.87 7.25
C ARG A 165 23.54 6.89 8.01
N PRO A 166 24.75 7.33 8.44
CA PRO A 166 25.67 6.47 9.17
C PRO A 166 25.25 6.34 10.64
N ARG A 167 25.42 5.13 11.19
CA ARG A 167 25.37 4.82 12.61
C ARG A 167 26.74 4.31 13.03
N LYS A 168 27.26 4.82 14.11
CA LYS A 168 28.59 4.50 14.58
C LYS A 168 28.58 4.26 16.08
N LEU A 169 29.18 3.17 16.50
CA LEU A 169 29.45 2.83 17.88
C LEU A 169 30.94 2.61 18.07
N ARG A 170 31.44 2.87 19.27
CA ARG A 170 32.81 2.61 19.67
C ARG A 170 32.81 1.81 20.96
N THR A 171 33.54 0.70 20.99
CA THR A 171 33.79 -0.07 22.18
C THR A 171 35.14 0.27 22.77
N LEU A 172 35.21 0.23 24.09
CA LEU A 172 36.43 0.46 24.88
C LEU A 172 36.54 -0.68 25.88
N TYR A 173 37.75 -1.26 26.00
CA TYR A 173 38.05 -2.26 27.03
C TYR A 173 39.50 -2.15 27.51
N SER A 174 39.76 -2.45 28.76
CA SER A 174 41.14 -2.50 29.29
C SER A 174 41.83 -3.80 28.91
N PHE A 175 43.14 -3.73 28.77
CA PHE A 175 43.95 -4.92 28.50
C PHE A 175 43.81 -5.98 29.61
N ASP A 176 43.77 -5.56 30.88
CA ASP A 176 43.62 -6.46 32.01
C ASP A 176 42.30 -7.23 31.95
N ALA A 177 41.20 -6.55 31.63
CA ALA A 177 39.89 -7.22 31.46
C ALA A 177 39.88 -8.23 30.30
N ALA A 178 40.56 -7.93 29.21
CA ALA A 178 40.69 -8.84 28.07
C ALA A 178 41.50 -10.10 28.45
N TYR A 179 42.61 -9.90 29.18
CA TYR A 179 43.48 -10.99 29.65
C TYR A 179 42.77 -11.88 30.67
N ASP A 180 42.10 -11.28 31.67
CA ASP A 180 41.39 -12.02 32.71
C ASP A 180 40.24 -12.86 32.15
N LEU A 181 39.43 -12.31 31.21
CA LEU A 181 38.36 -13.05 30.55
C LEU A 181 38.89 -14.23 29.74
N LYS A 182 40.03 -14.03 29.05
CA LYS A 182 40.63 -15.08 28.24
C LYS A 182 41.22 -16.20 29.10
N VAL A 183 41.90 -15.87 30.19
CA VAL A 183 42.53 -16.81 31.08
C VAL A 183 41.51 -17.53 31.99
N SER A 184 40.53 -16.79 32.53
CA SER A 184 39.62 -17.39 33.51
C SER A 184 38.43 -18.11 32.87
N GLN A 185 37.97 -17.65 31.72
CA GLN A 185 36.74 -18.16 31.08
C GLN A 185 36.94 -18.65 29.64
N GLY A 186 38.12 -18.43 29.05
CA GLY A 186 38.40 -18.81 27.67
C GLY A 186 37.63 -18.01 26.62
N ILE A 187 37.03 -16.86 27.01
CA ILE A 187 36.22 -16.02 26.14
C ILE A 187 37.10 -14.93 25.52
N ASP A 188 37.01 -14.79 24.20
CA ASP A 188 37.64 -13.69 23.47
C ASP A 188 36.76 -12.43 23.59
N ILE A 189 37.34 -11.37 24.17
CA ILE A 189 36.61 -10.10 24.40
C ILE A 189 36.16 -9.46 23.10
N ASP A 190 36.93 -9.62 22.01
CA ASP A 190 36.58 -9.06 20.71
C ASP A 190 35.33 -9.72 20.12
N GLU A 191 35.20 -11.05 20.27
CA GLU A 191 34.04 -11.79 19.80
C GLU A 191 32.79 -11.46 20.64
N ALA A 192 32.94 -11.40 21.96
CA ALA A 192 31.87 -11.03 22.87
C ALA A 192 31.35 -9.60 22.60
N MET A 193 32.26 -8.64 22.38
CA MET A 193 31.93 -7.27 22.03
C MET A 193 31.26 -7.18 20.65
N LEU A 194 31.70 -7.96 19.67
CA LEU A 194 31.06 -8.02 18.34
C LEU A 194 29.61 -8.49 18.46
N MET A 195 29.34 -9.54 19.23
CA MET A 195 27.99 -10.03 19.45
C MET A 195 27.12 -8.98 20.13
N ALA A 196 27.60 -8.34 21.19
CA ALA A 196 26.89 -7.32 21.92
C ALA A 196 26.55 -6.10 21.04
N VAL A 197 27.55 -5.55 20.32
CA VAL A 197 27.37 -4.37 19.47
C VAL A 197 26.50 -4.67 18.25
N SER A 198 26.66 -5.84 17.63
CA SER A 198 25.80 -6.23 16.51
C SER A 198 24.36 -6.43 16.93
N GLY A 199 24.12 -6.95 18.14
CA GLY A 199 22.80 -7.06 18.75
C GLY A 199 22.17 -5.67 18.99
N GLU A 200 22.91 -4.75 19.58
CA GLU A 200 22.44 -3.39 19.86
C GLU A 200 22.12 -2.62 18.56
N LEU A 201 23.00 -2.66 17.56
CA LEU A 201 22.73 -2.03 16.26
C LEU A 201 21.53 -2.63 15.55
N LYS A 202 21.29 -3.93 15.70
CA LYS A 202 20.08 -4.59 15.21
C LYS A 202 18.84 -4.04 15.90
N HIS A 203 18.84 -4.00 17.23
CA HIS A 203 17.71 -3.51 18.01
C HIS A 203 17.38 -2.05 17.69
N GLU A 204 18.41 -1.21 17.58
CA GLU A 204 18.23 0.19 17.21
C GLU A 204 17.67 0.35 15.80
N THR A 205 18.18 -0.43 14.84
CA THR A 205 17.71 -0.36 13.44
C THR A 205 16.28 -0.86 13.29
N ASP A 206 15.96 -2.02 13.86
CA ASP A 206 14.60 -2.56 13.84
C ASP A 206 13.63 -1.64 14.58
N GLY A 207 14.02 -1.15 15.76
CA GLY A 207 13.18 -0.25 16.56
C GLY A 207 12.85 1.04 15.81
N GLU A 208 13.84 1.65 15.14
CA GLU A 208 13.64 2.88 14.37
C GLU A 208 12.75 2.65 13.15
N ILE A 209 13.00 1.60 12.37
CA ILE A 209 12.22 1.31 11.16
C ILE A 209 10.76 1.00 11.55
N LEU A 210 10.55 0.11 12.51
CA LEU A 210 9.21 -0.28 12.93
C LEU A 210 8.44 0.90 13.56
N ARG A 211 9.12 1.78 14.32
CA ARG A 211 8.51 2.99 14.88
C ARG A 211 8.13 3.99 13.79
N ASP A 212 8.98 4.17 12.78
CA ASP A 212 8.67 5.03 11.63
C ASP A 212 7.46 4.50 10.84
N MET A 213 7.37 3.19 10.62
CA MET A 213 6.21 2.58 9.98
C MET A 213 4.92 2.85 10.76
N TYR A 214 4.96 2.73 12.08
CA TYR A 214 3.82 3.01 12.95
C TYR A 214 3.39 4.49 12.90
N THR A 215 4.36 5.40 13.01
CA THR A 215 4.06 6.85 13.07
C THR A 215 3.59 7.41 11.74
N GLN A 216 4.08 6.85 10.62
CA GLN A 216 3.75 7.30 9.26
C GLN A 216 2.59 6.53 8.63
N ALA A 217 2.02 5.53 9.29
CA ALA A 217 0.86 4.79 8.81
C ALA A 217 -0.31 5.73 8.49
N GLY A 218 -0.90 5.56 7.29
CA GLY A 218 -1.96 6.45 6.80
C GLY A 218 -3.36 6.14 7.32
N LEU A 219 -3.57 4.91 7.80
CA LEU A 219 -4.84 4.43 8.32
C LEU A 219 -4.77 4.20 9.82
N THR A 220 -5.92 4.28 10.49
CA THR A 220 -6.02 4.08 11.95
C THR A 220 -7.16 3.14 12.29
N SER A 221 -6.96 2.32 13.32
CA SER A 221 -7.99 1.47 13.92
C SER A 221 -7.88 1.54 15.44
N THR A 222 -9.01 1.47 16.12
CA THR A 222 -9.05 1.47 17.59
C THR A 222 -10.02 0.41 18.09
N TRP A 223 -9.62 -0.36 19.09
CA TRP A 223 -10.46 -1.34 19.74
C TRP A 223 -10.44 -1.14 21.25
N ASN A 224 -11.63 -1.29 21.89
CA ASN A 224 -11.75 -1.14 23.34
C ASN A 224 -11.73 -2.51 24.02
N ALA A 225 -10.70 -2.73 24.86
CA ALA A 225 -10.50 -3.97 25.60
C ALA A 225 -11.26 -4.03 26.94
N THR A 226 -11.97 -2.96 27.33
CA THR A 226 -12.70 -2.92 28.60
C THR A 226 -13.78 -4.01 28.64
N TYR A 227 -13.65 -4.91 29.62
CA TYR A 227 -14.60 -6.01 29.82
C TYR A 227 -15.19 -5.92 31.24
N PRO A 228 -16.51 -6.08 31.40
CA PRO A 228 -17.56 -6.21 30.38
C PRO A 228 -17.76 -4.89 29.60
N PRO A 229 -18.18 -4.97 28.31
CA PRO A 229 -18.51 -3.77 27.56
C PRO A 229 -19.68 -3.03 28.19
N ALA A 230 -19.64 -1.71 28.24
CA ALA A 230 -20.64 -0.88 28.86
C ALA A 230 -22.03 -1.14 28.23
N GLY A 231 -23.02 -1.48 29.06
CA GLY A 231 -24.40 -1.72 28.64
C GLY A 231 -24.71 -3.12 28.07
N ALA A 232 -23.76 -4.07 28.11
CA ALA A 232 -24.01 -5.45 27.76
C ALA A 232 -24.45 -6.28 28.98
N ASP A 233 -25.52 -7.06 28.85
CA ASP A 233 -25.80 -8.15 29.78
C ASP A 233 -24.68 -9.19 29.68
N VAL A 234 -24.03 -9.49 30.80
CA VAL A 234 -22.74 -10.18 30.90
C VAL A 234 -22.90 -11.69 30.75
N TYR A 235 -23.25 -12.16 29.57
CA TYR A 235 -23.27 -13.60 29.27
C TYR A 235 -22.17 -14.04 28.28
N ILE A 236 -21.33 -13.10 27.82
CA ILE A 236 -20.22 -13.39 26.90
C ILE A 236 -18.98 -13.69 27.73
N SER A 237 -18.30 -14.80 27.46
CA SER A 237 -17.03 -15.11 28.13
C SER A 237 -15.93 -14.12 27.67
N ARG A 238 -14.95 -13.88 28.53
CA ARG A 238 -13.81 -13.00 28.17
C ARG A 238 -13.06 -13.47 26.93
N ARG A 239 -13.00 -14.78 26.70
CA ARG A 239 -12.42 -15.35 25.50
C ARG A 239 -13.18 -14.96 24.24
N GLU A 240 -14.50 -15.10 24.24
CA GLU A 240 -15.36 -14.69 23.11
C GLU A 240 -15.27 -13.19 22.86
N PHE A 241 -15.17 -12.39 23.92
CA PHE A 241 -14.93 -10.96 23.79
C PHE A 241 -13.57 -10.65 23.14
N ASN A 242 -12.51 -11.36 23.51
CA ASN A 242 -11.18 -11.20 22.91
C ASN A 242 -11.17 -11.67 21.43
N GLU A 243 -12.01 -12.61 21.02
CA GLU A 243 -12.16 -13.02 19.61
C GLU A 243 -12.67 -11.87 18.72
N ASN A 244 -13.43 -10.92 19.28
CA ASN A 244 -13.85 -9.72 18.55
C ASN A 244 -12.66 -8.85 18.11
N PHE A 245 -11.53 -8.90 18.81
CA PHE A 245 -10.31 -8.20 18.40
C PHE A 245 -9.78 -8.73 17.06
N ILE A 246 -9.91 -10.02 16.79
CA ILE A 246 -9.53 -10.59 15.49
C ILE A 246 -10.41 -10.01 14.37
N SER A 247 -11.72 -9.84 14.64
CA SER A 247 -12.64 -9.22 13.68
C SER A 247 -12.23 -7.77 13.39
N GLU A 248 -11.74 -7.02 14.40
CA GLU A 248 -11.21 -5.66 14.21
C GLU A 248 -9.93 -5.66 13.36
N ILE A 249 -9.03 -6.62 13.56
CA ILE A 249 -7.84 -6.78 12.70
C ILE A 249 -8.25 -7.06 11.25
N MET A 250 -9.30 -7.87 11.03
CA MET A 250 -9.83 -8.12 9.69
C MET A 250 -10.47 -6.88 9.08
N ASN A 251 -11.19 -6.08 9.87
CA ASN A 251 -11.72 -4.78 9.43
C ASN A 251 -10.59 -3.81 9.05
N ALA A 252 -9.53 -3.75 9.85
CA ALA A 252 -8.34 -2.97 9.52
C ALA A 252 -7.68 -3.44 8.22
N SER A 253 -7.62 -4.76 7.98
CA SER A 253 -7.13 -5.32 6.72
C SER A 253 -8.02 -4.92 5.53
N ASN A 254 -9.34 -4.91 5.73
CA ASN A 254 -10.29 -4.44 4.71
C ASN A 254 -10.17 -2.95 4.42
N GLN A 255 -9.77 -2.11 5.39
CA GLN A 255 -9.47 -0.70 5.13
C GLN A 255 -8.31 -0.55 4.13
N ILE A 256 -7.24 -1.36 4.28
CA ILE A 256 -6.14 -1.39 3.30
C ILE A 256 -6.69 -1.77 1.92
N PHE A 257 -7.49 -2.84 1.85
CA PHE A 257 -8.09 -3.31 0.59
C PHE A 257 -8.98 -2.25 -0.07
N GLN A 258 -9.84 -1.59 0.70
CA GLN A 258 -10.71 -0.54 0.19
C GLN A 258 -9.93 0.67 -0.34
N ARG A 259 -8.83 1.04 0.33
CA ARG A 259 -7.98 2.16 -0.09
C ARG A 259 -7.14 1.84 -1.31
N THR A 260 -6.51 0.67 -1.31
CA THR A 260 -5.57 0.28 -2.38
C THR A 260 -6.24 -0.48 -3.50
N ARG A 261 -7.43 -1.10 -3.23
CA ARG A 261 -8.18 -2.01 -4.12
C ARG A 261 -7.35 -3.16 -4.68
N ARG A 262 -6.22 -3.45 -4.04
CA ARG A 262 -5.23 -4.39 -4.53
C ARG A 262 -4.75 -5.38 -3.48
N ALA A 263 -4.52 -4.93 -2.25
CA ALA A 263 -3.81 -5.68 -1.24
C ALA A 263 -4.57 -5.74 0.07
N VAL A 264 -4.42 -6.84 0.79
CA VAL A 264 -4.88 -7.02 2.17
C VAL A 264 -3.68 -7.12 3.09
N GLY A 265 -3.82 -6.74 4.36
CA GLY A 265 -2.75 -6.87 5.34
C GLY A 265 -2.27 -8.32 5.46
N ASN A 266 -0.96 -8.55 5.40
CA ASN A 266 -0.35 -9.89 5.50
C ASN A 266 0.65 -10.04 6.66
N PHE A 267 0.98 -8.96 7.36
CA PHE A 267 1.77 -9.00 8.59
C PHE A 267 1.19 -8.07 9.66
N LEU A 268 1.39 -8.43 10.91
CA LEU A 268 0.92 -7.72 12.09
C LEU A 268 2.09 -7.60 13.09
N ILE A 269 2.43 -6.38 13.49
CA ILE A 269 3.43 -6.12 14.53
C ILE A 269 2.69 -5.66 15.77
N VAL A 270 2.94 -6.31 16.90
CA VAL A 270 2.17 -6.08 18.14
C VAL A 270 3.05 -5.76 19.33
N GLY A 271 2.55 -4.91 20.21
CA GLY A 271 3.11 -4.70 21.54
C GLY A 271 2.82 -5.88 22.48
N SER A 272 3.39 -5.85 23.68
CA SER A 272 3.35 -6.98 24.62
C SER A 272 1.93 -7.41 25.03
N ASN A 273 1.06 -6.46 25.36
CA ASN A 273 -0.29 -6.75 25.82
C ASN A 273 -1.20 -7.23 24.69
N VAL A 274 -1.04 -6.65 23.49
CA VAL A 274 -1.75 -7.11 22.30
C VAL A 274 -1.33 -8.52 21.91
N ALA A 275 -0.06 -8.87 22.06
CA ALA A 275 0.39 -10.25 21.86
C ALA A 275 -0.29 -11.21 22.83
N THR A 276 -0.40 -10.85 24.12
CA THR A 276 -1.12 -11.65 25.11
C THR A 276 -2.60 -11.84 24.77
N LEU A 277 -3.26 -10.79 24.23
CA LEU A 277 -4.65 -10.94 23.74
C LEU A 277 -4.76 -12.00 22.65
N LEU A 278 -3.85 -12.00 21.68
CA LEU A 278 -3.86 -13.01 20.61
C LEU A 278 -3.54 -14.40 21.12
N GLU A 279 -2.59 -14.53 22.03
CA GLU A 279 -2.23 -15.80 22.67
C GLU A 279 -3.39 -16.39 23.49
N THR A 280 -4.24 -15.54 24.11
CA THR A 280 -5.42 -16.00 24.89
C THR A 280 -6.57 -16.52 24.03
N VAL A 281 -6.67 -16.08 22.78
CA VAL A 281 -7.67 -16.63 21.84
C VAL A 281 -7.32 -18.09 21.48
N GLY A 282 -6.02 -18.36 21.24
CA GLY A 282 -5.53 -19.72 20.98
C GLY A 282 -5.96 -20.33 19.65
N GLU A 283 -5.67 -21.63 19.51
CA GLU A 283 -6.05 -22.40 18.32
C GLU A 283 -7.57 -22.56 18.19
N PRO A 284 -8.11 -22.60 16.96
CA PRO A 284 -7.40 -22.68 15.67
C PRO A 284 -6.98 -21.32 15.06
N ARG A 285 -7.43 -20.19 15.62
CA ARG A 285 -7.26 -18.88 15.02
C ARG A 285 -5.85 -18.31 15.13
N TYR A 286 -5.22 -18.48 16.29
CA TYR A 286 -3.84 -18.07 16.50
C TYR A 286 -2.93 -19.28 16.71
N LYS A 287 -1.90 -19.40 15.87
CA LYS A 287 -0.91 -20.48 15.91
C LYS A 287 0.44 -19.92 16.35
N PRO A 288 0.91 -20.21 17.58
CA PRO A 288 2.20 -19.74 18.05
C PRO A 288 3.36 -20.34 17.25
N SER A 289 4.46 -19.63 17.14
CA SER A 289 5.66 -20.03 16.36
C SER A 289 6.45 -21.19 16.97
N GLY A 290 6.23 -21.49 18.26
CA GLY A 290 7.00 -22.52 18.98
C GLY A 290 8.45 -22.14 19.31
N VAL A 291 8.88 -20.91 19.02
CA VAL A 291 10.22 -20.43 19.35
C VAL A 291 10.38 -20.33 20.86
N LYS A 292 11.39 -21.01 21.41
CA LYS A 292 11.69 -20.98 22.84
C LYS A 292 12.65 -19.83 23.14
N ASN A 293 12.34 -19.05 24.19
CA ASN A 293 13.18 -17.95 24.70
C ASN A 293 13.61 -16.92 23.64
N PRO A 294 12.65 -16.29 22.94
CA PRO A 294 12.99 -15.26 21.96
C PRO A 294 13.55 -14.01 22.63
N VAL A 295 14.56 -13.40 22.01
CA VAL A 295 15.18 -12.15 22.47
C VAL A 295 14.92 -11.04 21.46
N GLY A 296 14.43 -9.90 21.95
CA GLY A 296 14.10 -8.74 21.12
C GLY A 296 12.85 -8.95 20.25
N PRO A 297 12.70 -8.17 19.17
CA PRO A 297 11.63 -8.36 18.21
C PRO A 297 11.74 -9.76 17.58
N HIS A 298 10.63 -10.49 17.49
CA HIS A 298 10.62 -11.86 16.97
C HIS A 298 9.28 -12.22 16.34
N PHE A 299 9.31 -13.24 15.49
CA PHE A 299 8.12 -13.87 14.94
C PHE A 299 7.39 -14.64 16.05
N ALA A 300 6.16 -14.21 16.37
CA ALA A 300 5.36 -14.79 17.45
C ALA A 300 4.44 -15.91 16.97
N GLY A 301 3.93 -15.83 15.75
CA GLY A 301 3.00 -16.83 15.22
C GLY A 301 2.25 -16.36 13.98
N THR A 302 1.20 -17.09 13.63
CA THR A 302 0.32 -16.76 12.51
C THR A 302 -1.13 -16.63 12.97
N LEU A 303 -1.83 -15.63 12.45
CA LEU A 303 -3.26 -15.42 12.68
C LEU A 303 -4.04 -15.90 11.45
N ASP A 304 -5.05 -16.74 11.67
CA ASP A 304 -5.89 -17.39 10.63
C ASP A 304 -5.06 -18.00 9.47
N GLY A 305 -3.81 -18.43 9.75
CA GLY A 305 -2.92 -19.06 8.77
C GLY A 305 -2.37 -18.15 7.67
N ARG A 306 -2.71 -16.86 7.65
CA ARG A 306 -2.31 -15.91 6.57
C ARG A 306 -1.58 -14.66 7.04
N ILE A 307 -1.85 -14.16 8.24
CA ILE A 307 -1.19 -12.95 8.77
C ILE A 307 -0.05 -13.39 9.68
N LYS A 308 1.17 -13.00 9.35
CA LYS A 308 2.36 -13.22 10.20
C LYS A 308 2.36 -12.23 11.35
N VAL A 309 2.49 -12.71 12.57
CA VAL A 309 2.49 -11.87 13.78
C VAL A 309 3.90 -11.76 14.34
N TYR A 310 4.37 -10.52 14.53
CA TYR A 310 5.67 -10.19 15.11
C TYR A 310 5.45 -9.45 16.42
N LYS A 311 6.10 -9.92 17.49
CA LYS A 311 6.09 -9.25 18.79
C LYS A 311 7.25 -8.26 18.86
N ASN A 312 6.93 -6.99 19.14
CA ASN A 312 7.92 -5.92 19.20
C ASN A 312 7.91 -5.23 20.56
N PRO A 313 9.02 -5.28 21.32
CA PRO A 313 9.13 -4.64 22.62
C PRO A 313 9.21 -3.09 22.55
N PHE A 314 9.50 -2.53 21.36
CA PHE A 314 9.63 -1.08 21.17
C PHE A 314 8.30 -0.36 20.94
N TYR A 315 7.22 -1.10 20.71
CA TYR A 315 5.88 -0.53 20.65
C TYR A 315 5.31 -0.34 22.05
N GLY A 316 4.40 0.61 22.21
CA GLY A 316 3.58 0.68 23.40
C GLY A 316 2.86 -0.65 23.62
N PRO A 317 2.62 -1.07 24.89
CA PRO A 317 2.03 -2.38 25.17
C PRO A 317 0.70 -2.63 24.44
N MET A 318 -0.06 -1.58 24.18
CA MET A 318 -1.38 -1.60 23.55
C MET A 318 -1.37 -1.20 22.06
N GLU A 319 -0.19 -0.99 21.48
CA GLU A 319 -0.04 -0.58 20.08
C GLU A 319 0.09 -1.80 19.17
N TYR A 320 -0.45 -1.69 17.95
CA TYR A 320 -0.20 -2.64 16.87
C TYR A 320 -0.14 -1.96 15.52
N LEU A 321 0.55 -2.58 14.58
CA LEU A 321 0.64 -2.15 13.19
C LEU A 321 0.27 -3.32 12.29
N LEU A 322 -0.76 -3.17 11.49
CA LEU A 322 -1.10 -4.08 10.40
C LEU A 322 -0.57 -3.50 9.10
N GLY A 323 0.08 -4.33 8.30
CA GLY A 323 0.65 -3.87 7.05
C GLY A 323 0.62 -4.92 5.95
N TYR A 324 0.96 -4.46 4.76
CA TYR A 324 1.14 -5.29 3.58
C TYR A 324 2.56 -5.18 3.05
N LYS A 325 3.15 -6.32 2.72
CA LYS A 325 4.39 -6.45 1.96
C LYS A 325 4.16 -7.39 0.78
N GLY A 326 4.40 -6.89 -0.43
CA GLY A 326 4.37 -7.70 -1.65
C GLY A 326 5.61 -8.58 -1.78
N GLU A 327 5.54 -9.55 -2.70
CA GLU A 327 6.68 -10.44 -3.01
C GLU A 327 7.76 -9.70 -3.81
N LEU A 328 7.37 -8.72 -4.60
CA LEU A 328 8.28 -7.96 -5.45
C LEU A 328 8.85 -6.74 -4.71
N ALA A 329 10.11 -6.42 -4.98
CA ALA A 329 10.82 -5.30 -4.31
C ALA A 329 10.16 -3.93 -4.52
N TRP A 330 9.45 -3.76 -5.62
CA TRP A 330 8.72 -2.52 -5.95
C TRP A 330 7.27 -2.51 -5.46
N ASP A 331 6.76 -3.63 -4.91
CA ASP A 331 5.42 -3.76 -4.34
C ASP A 331 5.45 -3.67 -2.81
N THR A 332 5.75 -2.48 -2.31
CA THR A 332 5.88 -2.24 -0.88
C THR A 332 5.50 -0.83 -0.49
N GLY A 333 5.08 -0.65 0.74
CA GLY A 333 4.81 0.66 1.32
C GLY A 333 6.00 1.30 2.02
N PHE A 334 7.00 0.51 2.44
CA PHE A 334 8.20 1.00 3.11
C PHE A 334 9.44 0.33 2.57
N VAL A 335 10.49 1.12 2.31
CA VAL A 335 11.76 0.64 1.78
C VAL A 335 12.84 0.81 2.83
N TYR A 336 13.57 -0.26 3.08
CA TYR A 336 14.84 -0.30 3.78
C TYR A 336 15.97 -0.41 2.75
N ALA A 337 16.91 0.53 2.79
CA ALA A 337 17.96 0.65 1.78
C ALA A 337 19.35 0.61 2.42
N PRO A 338 19.93 -0.60 2.64
CA PRO A 338 21.28 -0.74 3.16
C PRO A 338 22.31 -0.22 2.15
N TYR A 339 23.26 0.58 2.65
CA TYR A 339 24.40 1.07 1.89
C TYR A 339 25.71 0.43 2.34
N LEU A 340 26.01 0.55 3.63
CA LEU A 340 27.20 -0.05 4.23
C LEU A 340 26.74 -1.12 5.22
N PRO A 341 27.05 -2.40 4.97
CA PRO A 341 26.83 -3.43 5.98
C PRO A 341 27.66 -3.15 7.23
N LEU A 342 27.48 -3.93 8.27
CA LEU A 342 28.25 -3.74 9.50
C LEU A 342 29.75 -3.83 9.19
N PHE A 343 30.42 -2.70 9.30
CA PHE A 343 31.86 -2.55 9.18
C PHE A 343 32.47 -2.49 10.58
N MET A 344 33.61 -3.13 10.75
CA MET A 344 34.35 -3.22 11.99
C MET A 344 35.78 -2.78 11.74
N SER A 345 36.28 -1.80 12.51
CA SER A 345 37.68 -1.38 12.43
C SER A 345 38.62 -2.40 13.11
N ASN A 346 39.88 -2.34 12.79
CA ASN A 346 40.91 -3.03 13.59
C ASN A 346 40.95 -2.50 15.03
N VAL A 347 41.39 -3.29 15.95
CA VAL A 347 41.63 -2.87 17.34
C VAL A 347 42.84 -1.94 17.35
N LEU A 348 42.62 -0.75 17.92
CA LEU A 348 43.68 0.22 18.19
C LEU A 348 43.95 0.23 19.71
N MET A 349 45.17 -0.12 20.10
CA MET A 349 45.65 0.00 21.46
C MET A 349 46.67 1.14 21.48
N LEU A 350 46.42 2.12 22.34
CA LEU A 350 47.29 3.25 22.58
C LEU A 350 48.09 3.04 23.89
N ASP A 351 48.94 4.00 24.24
CA ASP A 351 49.79 3.99 25.43
C ASP A 351 49.01 3.92 26.75
N ASP A 352 47.67 4.07 26.72
CA ASP A 352 46.76 3.95 27.85
C ASP A 352 46.29 2.50 28.14
N PHE A 353 46.82 1.51 27.43
CA PHE A 353 46.44 0.08 27.50
C PHE A 353 44.94 -0.19 27.34
N VAL A 354 44.24 0.74 26.64
CA VAL A 354 42.81 0.61 26.32
C VAL A 354 42.65 0.19 24.86
N GLY A 355 42.09 -0.99 24.65
CA GLY A 355 41.67 -1.47 23.34
C GLY A 355 40.44 -0.64 22.87
N ARG A 356 40.52 -0.17 21.65
CA ARG A 356 39.44 0.65 20.99
C ARG A 356 39.07 0.03 19.69
N ARG A 357 37.77 -0.15 19.47
CA ARG A 357 37.26 -0.70 18.22
C ARG A 357 36.02 0.09 17.78
N GLY A 358 35.96 0.46 16.50
CA GLY A 358 34.84 1.17 15.92
C GLY A 358 33.95 0.22 15.10
N PHE A 359 32.64 0.41 15.22
CA PHE A 359 31.62 -0.27 14.43
C PHE A 359 30.81 0.79 13.67
N ALA A 360 30.54 0.53 12.41
CA ALA A 360 29.77 1.44 11.59
C ALA A 360 28.83 0.67 10.67
N THR A 361 27.63 1.19 10.50
CA THR A 361 26.67 0.78 9.48
C THR A 361 26.01 2.00 8.88
N SER A 362 25.50 1.89 7.67
CA SER A 362 24.80 3.01 7.03
C SER A 362 23.65 2.49 6.19
N TYR A 363 22.48 3.06 6.38
CA TYR A 363 21.28 2.71 5.61
C TYR A 363 20.37 3.92 5.41
N GLY A 364 19.58 3.86 4.35
CA GLY A 364 18.45 4.75 4.10
C GLY A 364 17.14 4.06 4.42
N LYS A 365 16.12 4.84 4.73
CA LYS A 365 14.75 4.36 4.92
C LYS A 365 13.77 5.38 4.38
N ARG A 366 12.67 4.90 3.80
CA ARG A 366 11.63 5.78 3.28
C ARG A 366 10.27 5.10 3.25
N MET A 367 9.25 5.81 3.73
CA MET A 367 7.85 5.47 3.48
C MET A 367 7.51 5.86 2.04
N VAL A 368 6.98 4.90 1.31
CA VAL A 368 6.60 5.01 -0.10
C VAL A 368 5.08 5.17 -0.21
N ASN A 369 4.33 4.25 0.41
CA ASN A 369 2.88 4.31 0.45
C ASN A 369 2.37 4.04 1.86
N ASN A 370 1.84 5.06 2.51
CA ASN A 370 1.31 4.97 3.86
C ASN A 370 -0.09 4.30 3.95
N ASN A 371 -0.80 4.20 2.82
CA ASN A 371 -2.12 3.54 2.76
C ASN A 371 -2.06 2.02 2.87
N LEU A 372 -0.86 1.44 2.81
CA LEU A 372 -0.61 0.02 3.02
C LEU A 372 -0.45 -0.36 4.51
N TYR A 373 -0.57 0.62 5.40
CA TYR A 373 -0.35 0.43 6.84
C TYR A 373 -1.48 1.02 7.66
N VAL A 374 -1.97 0.23 8.62
CA VAL A 374 -2.94 0.64 9.64
C VAL A 374 -2.25 0.63 10.99
N ARG A 375 -2.13 1.79 11.64
CA ARG A 375 -1.75 1.84 13.05
C ARG A 375 -2.96 1.59 13.91
N GLY A 376 -2.81 0.69 14.85
CA GLY A 376 -3.88 0.33 15.77
C GLY A 376 -3.54 0.67 17.22
N LEU A 377 -4.55 1.00 17.97
CA LEU A 377 -4.47 1.22 19.41
C LEU A 377 -5.59 0.44 20.12
N VAL A 378 -5.19 -0.38 21.08
CA VAL A 378 -6.12 -1.00 22.00
C VAL A 378 -6.31 -0.06 23.18
N THR A 379 -7.55 0.34 23.47
CA THR A 379 -7.90 1.22 24.59
C THR A 379 -8.56 0.43 25.70
N GLY A 380 -8.65 1.00 26.89
CA GLY A 380 -9.25 0.34 28.06
C GLY A 380 -8.29 -0.52 28.86
N THR A 381 -8.82 -1.24 29.85
CA THR A 381 -8.08 -2.15 30.73
C THR A 381 -8.23 -3.60 30.29
N LEU A 382 -7.10 -4.30 30.18
CA LEU A 382 -7.02 -5.72 29.86
C LEU A 382 -7.40 -6.61 31.03
#